data_a6bc8cb41349cd0c22c1a778b792c0af
#
_entry.id   a6bc8cb41349cd0c22c1a778b792c0af
#
_cell.length_a   1.000
_cell.length_b   1.000
_cell.length_c   1.000
_cell.angle_alpha   90.00
_cell.angle_beta   90.00
_cell.angle_gamma   90.00
#
_symmetry.space_group_name_H-M   'P 1'
#
loop_
_entity.id
_entity.type
_entity.pdbx_description
1 polymer ?
#
loop_
_entity_poly.entity_id
_entity_poly.type
_entity_poly.pdbx_seq_one_letter_code
_entity_poly.pdbx_strand_id
1 'polypeptide(L)'
;KEGFESWWGPQGFRVEVQELDARVDGALRYAMIADSPEMIAEMKRMKQPPSHGVRARFAEVAPRSRLVVRSMIDFVPGVAPFENDIEVDLIPSGDRVRMVVTLHAMPIDELSKMQKEGFTSQLTKLDARFA
;
A
#
# COMPACT_ATOMS: atom_id res chain seq x y z
N LYS A 1 2.86 -5.21 -12.97
CA LYS A 1 3.05 -6.14 -11.86
C LYS A 1 4.39 -5.94 -11.16
N GLU A 2 5.48 -6.09 -11.89
CA GLU A 2 6.83 -5.90 -11.33
C GLU A 2 7.06 -4.49 -10.82
N GLY A 3 6.55 -3.48 -11.53
CA GLY A 3 6.64 -2.09 -11.10
C GLY A 3 5.95 -1.86 -9.77
N PHE A 4 4.76 -2.42 -9.59
CA PHE A 4 4.02 -2.34 -8.34
C PHE A 4 4.75 -3.07 -7.22
N GLU A 5 5.21 -4.29 -7.48
CA GLU A 5 5.94 -5.09 -6.49
C GLU A 5 7.25 -4.44 -6.06
N SER A 6 7.84 -3.58 -6.89
CA SER A 6 9.12 -2.96 -6.58
C SER A 6 9.07 -1.89 -5.49
N TRP A 7 7.91 -1.30 -5.23
CA TRP A 7 7.84 -0.21 -4.26
C TRP A 7 6.65 -0.27 -3.30
N TRP A 8 5.67 -1.13 -3.56
CA TRP A 8 4.52 -1.23 -2.67
C TRP A 8 4.89 -1.97 -1.38
N GLY A 9 4.26 -1.58 -0.27
CA GLY A 9 4.56 -2.11 1.05
C GLY A 9 5.73 -1.40 1.74
N PRO A 10 5.71 -1.31 3.07
CA PRO A 10 6.78 -0.63 3.82
C PRO A 10 8.08 -1.44 3.80
N GLN A 11 9.18 -0.81 4.20
CA GLN A 11 10.47 -1.50 4.33
C GLN A 11 10.34 -2.68 5.29
N GLY A 12 10.99 -3.80 4.95
CA GLY A 12 10.89 -5.06 5.68
C GLY A 12 9.80 -5.98 5.15
N PHE A 13 9.03 -5.53 4.17
CA PHE A 13 8.01 -6.33 3.48
C PHE A 13 8.25 -6.34 1.99
N ARG A 14 7.89 -7.46 1.36
CA ARG A 14 7.77 -7.56 -0.09
C ARG A 14 6.31 -7.83 -0.45
N VAL A 15 5.96 -7.53 -1.67
CA VAL A 15 4.60 -7.74 -2.19
C VAL A 15 4.65 -8.74 -3.34
N GLU A 16 3.77 -9.73 -3.29
CA GLU A 16 3.55 -10.66 -4.41
C GLU A 16 2.15 -10.41 -4.97
N VAL A 17 2.08 -9.94 -6.21
CA VAL A 17 0.81 -9.63 -6.85
C VAL A 17 0.18 -10.89 -7.41
N GLN A 18 -1.05 -11.16 -7.00
CA GLN A 18 -1.86 -12.29 -7.46
C GLN A 18 -2.78 -11.89 -8.62
N GLU A 19 -3.32 -10.66 -8.55
CA GLU A 19 -4.19 -10.12 -9.58
C GLU A 19 -4.02 -8.60 -9.67
N LEU A 20 -3.84 -8.06 -10.87
CA LEU A 20 -3.77 -6.62 -11.08
C LEU A 20 -4.44 -6.27 -12.40
N ASP A 21 -5.59 -5.64 -12.31
CA ASP A 21 -6.35 -5.15 -13.47
C ASP A 21 -6.46 -3.63 -13.33
N ALA A 22 -5.55 -2.92 -13.97
CA ALA A 22 -5.38 -1.47 -13.82
C ALA A 22 -6.41 -0.67 -14.62
N ARG A 23 -7.66 -0.82 -14.25
CA ARG A 23 -8.80 -0.07 -14.81
C ARG A 23 -9.80 0.22 -13.71
N VAL A 24 -10.73 1.15 -13.94
CA VAL A 24 -11.79 1.46 -12.97
C VAL A 24 -12.58 0.19 -12.64
N ASP A 25 -12.76 -0.06 -11.35
CA ASP A 25 -13.34 -1.26 -10.77
C ASP A 25 -12.54 -2.55 -11.00
N GLY A 26 -11.33 -2.45 -11.58
CA GLY A 26 -10.45 -3.59 -11.73
C GLY A 26 -9.92 -4.08 -10.39
N ALA A 27 -9.73 -5.41 -10.27
CA ALA A 27 -9.28 -6.03 -9.03
C ALA A 27 -7.77 -5.87 -8.83
N LEU A 28 -7.40 -5.70 -7.57
CA LEU A 28 -6.01 -5.76 -7.11
C LEU A 28 -5.96 -6.70 -5.92
N ARG A 29 -5.23 -7.80 -6.04
CA ARG A 29 -4.97 -8.71 -4.93
C ARG A 29 -3.49 -8.97 -4.83
N TYR A 30 -2.98 -8.89 -3.63
CA TYR A 30 -1.58 -9.17 -3.37
C TYR A 30 -1.37 -9.71 -1.96
N ALA A 31 -0.24 -10.37 -1.76
CA ALA A 31 0.22 -10.75 -0.44
C ALA A 31 1.33 -9.81 0.00
N MET A 32 1.28 -9.37 1.23
CA MET A 32 2.33 -8.59 1.87
C MET A 32 3.09 -9.53 2.81
N ILE A 33 4.36 -9.70 2.56
CA ILE A 33 5.19 -10.74 3.18
C ILE A 33 6.38 -10.10 3.89
N ALA A 34 6.54 -10.37 5.18
CA ALA A 34 7.73 -9.96 5.91
C ALA A 34 8.96 -10.66 5.31
N ASP A 35 9.96 -9.90 4.87
CA ASP A 35 11.10 -10.44 4.12
C ASP A 35 12.47 -10.09 4.71
N SER A 36 12.50 -9.49 5.90
CA SER A 36 13.74 -9.29 6.63
C SER A 36 13.72 -10.08 7.93
N PRO A 37 14.88 -10.58 8.41
CA PRO A 37 14.92 -11.30 9.69
C PRO A 37 14.33 -10.49 10.85
N GLU A 38 14.57 -9.18 10.87
CA GLU A 38 14.06 -8.27 11.89
C GLU A 38 12.54 -8.18 11.85
N MET A 39 11.96 -8.04 10.65
CA MET A 39 10.52 -7.93 10.50
C MET A 39 9.80 -9.25 10.76
N ILE A 40 10.39 -10.36 10.35
CA ILE A 40 9.85 -11.70 10.65
C ILE A 40 9.81 -11.92 12.16
N ALA A 41 10.88 -11.55 12.86
CA ALA A 41 10.94 -11.65 14.32
C ALA A 41 9.92 -10.74 15.00
N GLU A 42 9.73 -9.52 14.49
CA GLU A 42 8.77 -8.56 15.01
C GLU A 42 7.33 -9.06 14.86
N MET A 43 6.99 -9.62 13.70
CA MET A 43 5.66 -10.18 13.46
C MET A 43 5.41 -11.36 14.40
N LYS A 44 6.40 -12.22 14.61
CA LYS A 44 6.31 -13.34 15.54
C LYS A 44 6.11 -12.86 16.97
N ARG A 45 6.84 -11.82 17.38
CA ARG A 45 6.70 -11.21 18.71
C ARG A 45 5.29 -10.66 18.92
N MET A 46 4.68 -10.07 17.90
CA MET A 46 3.32 -9.54 17.96
C MET A 46 2.25 -10.62 17.76
N LYS A 47 2.65 -11.88 17.59
CA LYS A 47 1.76 -13.01 17.31
C LYS A 47 0.94 -12.80 16.03
N GLN A 48 1.55 -12.17 15.03
CA GLN A 48 0.96 -11.96 13.72
C GLN A 48 1.60 -12.89 12.70
N PRO A 49 0.84 -13.36 11.68
CA PRO A 49 1.44 -14.16 10.62
C PRO A 49 2.45 -13.33 9.81
N PRO A 50 3.51 -13.97 9.28
CA PRO A 50 4.53 -13.26 8.51
C PRO A 50 4.01 -12.76 7.16
N SER A 51 2.85 -13.21 6.72
CA SER A 51 2.24 -12.75 5.47
C SER A 51 0.74 -12.60 5.65
N HIS A 52 0.15 -11.67 4.88
CA HIS A 52 -1.29 -11.53 4.82
C HIS A 52 -1.71 -11.08 3.42
N GLY A 53 -2.90 -11.50 3.00
CA GLY A 53 -3.47 -11.11 1.73
C GLY A 53 -4.21 -9.79 1.85
N VAL A 54 -4.14 -8.98 0.80
CA VAL A 54 -4.89 -7.74 0.69
C VAL A 54 -5.74 -7.78 -0.56
N ARG A 55 -7.01 -7.41 -0.41
CA ARG A 55 -7.96 -7.27 -1.51
C ARG A 55 -8.28 -5.81 -1.70
N ALA A 56 -8.22 -5.35 -2.93
CA ALA A 56 -8.50 -3.97 -3.28
C ALA A 56 -9.10 -3.89 -4.67
N ARG A 57 -9.54 -2.70 -5.02
CA ARG A 57 -9.95 -2.37 -6.39
C ARG A 57 -9.48 -0.96 -6.72
N PHE A 58 -9.35 -0.70 -8.00
CA PHE A 58 -9.03 0.64 -8.47
C PHE A 58 -10.34 1.44 -8.56
N ALA A 59 -10.54 2.37 -7.64
CA ALA A 59 -11.73 3.21 -7.67
C ALA A 59 -11.64 4.27 -8.75
N GLU A 60 -10.42 4.69 -9.11
CA GLU A 60 -10.18 5.66 -10.16
C GLU A 60 -8.84 5.38 -10.81
N VAL A 61 -8.78 5.43 -12.14
CA VAL A 61 -7.54 5.30 -12.90
C VAL A 61 -7.56 6.33 -14.02
N ALA A 62 -6.73 7.36 -13.90
CA ALA A 62 -6.48 8.32 -14.96
C ALA A 62 -4.99 8.18 -15.33
N PRO A 63 -4.66 7.59 -16.49
CA PRO A 63 -3.27 7.30 -16.83
C PRO A 63 -2.36 8.52 -16.66
N ARG A 64 -1.21 8.32 -16.02
CA ARG A 64 -0.17 9.33 -15.77
C ARG A 64 -0.58 10.49 -14.88
N SER A 65 -1.81 10.51 -14.32
CA SER A 65 -2.25 11.63 -13.50
C SER A 65 -2.83 11.24 -12.17
N ARG A 66 -3.66 10.19 -12.09
CA ARG A 66 -4.35 9.88 -10.84
C ARG A 66 -4.67 8.40 -10.71
N LEU A 67 -4.51 7.90 -9.49
CA LEU A 67 -4.87 6.54 -9.12
C LEU A 67 -5.51 6.56 -7.74
N VAL A 68 -6.64 5.89 -7.58
CA VAL A 68 -7.24 5.67 -6.26
C VAL A 68 -7.38 4.17 -6.04
N VAL A 69 -6.72 3.68 -5.00
CA VAL A 69 -6.78 2.27 -4.58
C VAL A 69 -7.69 2.18 -3.37
N ARG A 70 -8.76 1.40 -3.50
CA ARG A 70 -9.71 1.16 -2.42
C ARG A 70 -9.51 -0.24 -1.86
N SER A 71 -8.91 -0.31 -0.68
CA SER A 71 -8.58 -1.57 -0.03
C SER A 71 -9.65 -1.94 0.99
N MET A 72 -9.92 -3.24 1.11
CA MET A 72 -10.75 -3.78 2.18
C MET A 72 -9.85 -4.08 3.38
N ILE A 73 -10.15 -3.44 4.50
CA ILE A 73 -9.44 -3.66 5.76
C ILE A 73 -10.29 -4.59 6.60
N ASP A 74 -9.94 -5.87 6.58
CA ASP A 74 -10.70 -6.93 7.24
C ASP A 74 -9.85 -7.78 8.21
N PHE A 75 -8.62 -7.34 8.48
CA PHE A 75 -7.68 -8.12 9.27
C PHE A 75 -7.41 -7.55 10.67
N VAL A 76 -8.19 -6.57 11.09
CA VAL A 76 -7.99 -5.93 12.42
C VAL A 76 -8.90 -6.61 13.44
N PRO A 77 -8.34 -7.29 14.46
CA PRO A 77 -9.15 -7.96 15.48
C PRO A 77 -10.08 -6.98 16.21
N GLY A 78 -11.34 -7.38 16.37
CA GLY A 78 -12.33 -6.58 17.09
C GLY A 78 -12.88 -5.38 16.34
N VAL A 79 -12.50 -5.20 15.08
CA VAL A 79 -12.97 -4.10 14.23
C VAL A 79 -13.72 -4.68 13.03
N ALA A 80 -14.93 -4.18 12.78
CA ALA A 80 -15.70 -4.58 11.60
C ALA A 80 -14.94 -4.20 10.32
N PRO A 81 -15.03 -5.01 9.26
CA PRO A 81 -14.38 -4.68 7.99
C PRO A 81 -14.82 -3.31 7.46
N PHE A 82 -13.88 -2.56 6.90
CA PHE A 82 -14.16 -1.26 6.29
C PHE A 82 -13.28 -1.05 5.07
N GLU A 83 -13.68 -0.14 4.19
CA GLU A 83 -12.90 0.23 3.02
C GLU A 83 -12.01 1.44 3.35
N ASN A 84 -10.81 1.47 2.76
CA ASN A 84 -9.87 2.57 2.92
C ASN A 84 -9.28 2.95 1.57
N ASP A 85 -9.33 4.24 1.25
CA ASP A 85 -8.84 4.76 -0.01
C ASP A 85 -7.44 5.36 0.15
N ILE A 86 -6.58 5.07 -0.83
CA ILE A 86 -5.28 5.71 -1.01
C ILE A 86 -5.32 6.42 -2.36
N GLU A 87 -5.14 7.73 -2.35
CA GLU A 87 -5.16 8.54 -3.56
C GLU A 87 -3.74 8.92 -3.94
N VAL A 88 -3.37 8.68 -5.18
CA VAL A 88 -2.07 9.06 -5.73
C VAL A 88 -2.29 10.00 -6.89
N ASP A 89 -1.75 11.22 -6.78
CA ASP A 89 -1.80 12.23 -7.83
C ASP A 89 -0.40 12.48 -8.36
N LEU A 90 -0.26 12.54 -9.68
CA LEU A 90 1.00 12.85 -10.36
C LEU A 90 0.84 14.20 -11.05
N ILE A 91 1.62 15.17 -10.62
CA ILE A 91 1.52 16.54 -11.10
C ILE A 91 2.79 16.89 -11.87
N PRO A 92 2.70 17.12 -13.20
CA PRO A 92 3.87 17.51 -13.98
C PRO A 92 4.42 18.86 -13.50
N SER A 93 5.76 18.96 -13.42
CA SER A 93 6.47 20.18 -13.03
C SER A 93 7.78 20.27 -13.83
N GLY A 94 7.70 20.84 -15.05
CA GLY A 94 8.84 20.89 -15.97
C GLY A 94 9.25 19.49 -16.39
N ASP A 95 10.50 19.12 -16.13
CA ASP A 95 11.05 17.79 -16.40
C ASP A 95 10.88 16.82 -15.23
N ARG A 96 10.13 17.23 -14.20
CA ARG A 96 9.88 16.44 -12.99
C ARG A 96 8.40 16.16 -12.81
N VAL A 97 8.11 15.20 -11.95
CA VAL A 97 6.75 14.88 -11.55
C VAL A 97 6.66 14.94 -10.02
N ARG A 98 5.69 15.68 -9.53
CA ARG A 98 5.37 15.70 -8.10
C ARG A 98 4.33 14.62 -7.82
N MET A 99 4.64 13.72 -6.91
CA MET A 99 3.68 12.72 -6.44
C MET A 99 3.07 13.18 -5.13
N VAL A 100 1.75 13.24 -5.09
CA VAL A 100 1.01 13.57 -3.87
C VAL A 100 0.18 12.34 -3.50
N VAL A 101 0.43 11.80 -2.31
CA VAL A 101 -0.33 10.67 -1.77
C VAL A 101 -1.24 11.18 -0.66
N THR A 102 -2.53 10.95 -0.81
CA THR A 102 -3.53 11.32 0.18
C THR A 102 -4.03 10.06 0.87
N LEU A 103 -3.86 10.00 2.18
CA LEU A 103 -4.34 8.91 3.03
C LEU A 103 -5.55 9.38 3.79
N HIS A 104 -6.60 8.55 3.83
CA HIS A 104 -7.82 8.86 4.55
C HIS A 104 -7.75 8.33 5.97
N ALA A 105 -8.34 9.10 6.92
CA ALA A 105 -8.41 8.68 8.31
C ALA A 105 -9.20 7.38 8.44
N MET A 106 -8.71 6.50 9.30
CA MET A 106 -9.39 5.24 9.63
C MET A 106 -10.22 5.40 10.91
N PRO A 107 -11.14 4.46 11.20
CA PRO A 107 -11.97 4.54 12.42
C PRO A 107 -11.19 4.54 13.73
N ILE A 108 -9.95 4.04 13.71
CA ILE A 108 -9.07 3.97 14.88
C ILE A 108 -7.83 4.81 14.60
N ASP A 109 -7.52 5.76 15.48
CA ASP A 109 -6.39 6.69 15.29
C ASP A 109 -5.05 5.97 15.18
N GLU A 110 -4.84 4.89 15.92
CA GLU A 110 -3.61 4.12 15.83
C GLU A 110 -3.40 3.51 14.43
N LEU A 111 -4.48 3.06 13.78
CA LEU A 111 -4.40 2.54 12.42
C LEU A 111 -4.04 3.62 11.42
N SER A 112 -4.61 4.82 11.56
CA SER A 112 -4.27 5.97 10.72
C SER A 112 -2.78 6.32 10.85
N LYS A 113 -2.27 6.31 12.07
CA LYS A 113 -0.86 6.58 12.35
C LYS A 113 0.04 5.52 11.75
N MET A 114 -0.32 4.25 11.91
CA MET A 114 0.44 3.12 11.35
C MET A 114 0.47 3.19 9.82
N GLN A 115 -0.66 3.54 9.19
CA GLN A 115 -0.71 3.69 7.73
C GLN A 115 0.22 4.81 7.26
N LYS A 116 0.23 5.94 7.93
CA LYS A 116 1.09 7.06 7.60
C LYS A 116 2.57 6.69 7.71
N GLU A 117 2.93 6.03 8.80
CA GLU A 117 4.31 5.57 9.03
C GLU A 117 4.71 4.53 7.97
N GLY A 118 3.84 3.56 7.68
CA GLY A 118 4.09 2.54 6.68
C GLY A 118 4.25 3.14 5.29
N PHE A 119 3.42 4.10 4.92
CA PHE A 119 3.51 4.73 3.61
C PHE A 119 4.75 5.62 3.48
N THR A 120 5.13 6.32 4.56
CA THR A 120 6.38 7.08 4.58
C THR A 120 7.57 6.15 4.33
N SER A 121 7.60 5.00 4.98
CA SER A 121 8.61 3.97 4.75
C SER A 121 8.57 3.44 3.31
N GLN A 122 7.38 3.19 2.77
CA GLN A 122 7.20 2.70 1.41
C GLN A 122 7.76 3.69 0.37
N LEU A 123 7.57 4.99 0.57
CA LEU A 123 8.07 6.01 -0.36
C LEU A 123 9.59 6.04 -0.45
N THR A 124 10.30 5.57 0.58
CA THR A 124 11.77 5.48 0.52
C THR A 124 12.24 4.49 -0.56
N LYS A 125 11.42 3.50 -0.88
CA LYS A 125 11.73 2.56 -1.99
C LYS A 125 11.72 3.26 -3.33
N LEU A 126 10.80 4.21 -3.54
CA LEU A 126 10.77 5.02 -4.75
C LEU A 126 11.97 5.95 -4.82
N ASP A 127 12.33 6.59 -3.71
CA ASP A 127 13.51 7.45 -3.66
C ASP A 127 14.76 6.68 -4.07
N ALA A 128 14.94 5.46 -3.54
CA ALA A 128 16.07 4.62 -3.88
C ALA A 128 16.06 4.21 -5.36
N ARG A 129 14.88 3.94 -5.93
CA ARG A 129 14.74 3.51 -7.33
C ARG A 129 15.06 4.62 -8.33
N PHE A 130 14.73 5.88 -7.99
CA PHE A 130 14.89 7.02 -8.88
C PHE A 130 16.00 8.00 -8.45
N ALA A 131 16.82 7.57 -7.50
CA ALA A 131 17.96 8.37 -7.03
C ALA A 131 19.05 8.54 -8.10
#